data_5b8658116e842ee410105c0b04d03691
#
_entry.id   5b8658116e842ee410105c0b04d03691
#
_cell.length_a   1.000
_cell.length_b   1.000
_cell.length_c   1.000
_cell.angle_alpha   90.00
_cell.angle_beta   90.00
_cell.angle_gamma   90.00
#
_symmetry.space_group_name_H-M   'P 1'
#
loop_
_entity.id
_entity.type
_entity.pdbx_description
1 polymer ?
#
loop_
_entity_poly.entity_id
_entity_poly.type
_entity_poly.pdbx_seq_one_letter_code
_entity_poly.pdbx_strand_id
1 'polypeptide(L)'
;IMGKLADLNAREAFKKMRSYERLRGDGFISLGITQKNQFELSDPIKEKELMRIDYIHAFSGMKVYEFLLNEDMFHPKYGQVESFQLNRRSRVGQEIAGPTQDRVHASRVIHDQTRRLEDEYRGQPLLEPLYDIITVLDTSLWSVGQMLYDFTFKVYKSADIEGMGKEDKRELSTLMGFMFRTEALALIGKDEQLTKQSTVTTGIKDLLDYVWDMLAGATRMPKTVIKGQEAGTIAGA
;
A
#
# COMPACT_ATOMS: atom_id res chain seq x y z
N ILE A 1 22.93 -12.42 -24.15
CA ILE A 1 22.44 -12.35 -22.75
C ILE A 1 21.09 -11.62 -22.72
N MET A 2 20.97 -10.41 -23.29
CA MET A 2 19.74 -9.61 -23.25
C MET A 2 18.51 -10.32 -23.84
N GLY A 3 18.65 -11.04 -24.97
CA GLY A 3 17.56 -11.81 -25.56
C GLY A 3 17.01 -12.89 -24.62
N LYS A 4 17.89 -13.66 -23.97
CA LYS A 4 17.46 -14.70 -23.01
C LYS A 4 16.74 -14.13 -21.77
N LEU A 5 17.12 -12.95 -21.29
CA LEU A 5 16.42 -12.28 -20.18
C LEU A 5 15.02 -11.80 -20.60
N ALA A 6 14.87 -11.39 -21.86
CA ALA A 6 13.56 -11.03 -22.42
C ALA A 6 12.66 -12.27 -22.52
N ASP A 7 13.18 -13.40 -23.03
CA ASP A 7 12.45 -14.67 -23.15
C ASP A 7 11.96 -15.18 -21.79
N LEU A 8 12.74 -14.97 -20.73
CA LEU A 8 12.39 -15.32 -19.33
C LEU A 8 11.49 -14.29 -18.65
N ASN A 9 11.08 -13.23 -19.35
CA ASN A 9 10.30 -12.13 -18.79
C ASN A 9 10.89 -11.55 -17.49
N ALA A 10 12.23 -11.46 -17.43
CA ALA A 10 12.98 -11.08 -16.25
C ALA A 10 12.55 -9.70 -15.73
N ARG A 11 12.26 -8.74 -16.63
CA ARG A 11 11.82 -7.39 -16.25
C ARG A 11 10.57 -7.40 -15.36
N GLU A 12 9.57 -8.20 -15.71
CA GLU A 12 8.34 -8.31 -14.93
C GLU A 12 8.56 -9.04 -13.59
N ALA A 13 9.43 -10.05 -13.58
CA ALA A 13 9.81 -10.74 -12.35
C ALA A 13 10.50 -9.77 -11.37
N PHE A 14 11.47 -8.97 -11.84
CA PHE A 14 12.13 -7.96 -11.02
C PHE A 14 11.18 -6.86 -10.54
N LYS A 15 10.27 -6.36 -11.38
CA LYS A 15 9.24 -5.42 -10.95
C LYS A 15 8.37 -5.98 -9.82
N LYS A 16 7.92 -7.23 -9.96
CA LYS A 16 7.12 -7.91 -8.93
C LYS A 16 7.91 -8.09 -7.63
N MET A 17 9.19 -8.48 -7.72
CA MET A 17 10.07 -8.61 -6.57
C MET A 17 10.17 -7.28 -5.80
N ARG A 18 10.45 -6.17 -6.50
CA ARG A 18 10.50 -4.83 -5.90
C ARG A 18 9.16 -4.38 -5.32
N SER A 19 8.04 -4.76 -5.94
CA SER A 19 6.72 -4.48 -5.38
C SER A 19 6.49 -5.25 -4.08
N TYR A 20 6.90 -6.51 -4.02
CA TYR A 20 6.81 -7.31 -2.80
C TYR A 20 7.73 -6.80 -1.69
N GLU A 21 8.95 -6.39 -2.02
CA GLU A 21 9.90 -5.78 -1.10
C GLU A 21 9.28 -4.52 -0.46
N ARG A 22 8.73 -3.61 -1.24
CA ARG A 22 8.08 -2.40 -0.72
C ARG A 22 6.86 -2.68 0.16
N LEU A 23 6.05 -3.68 -0.23
CA LEU A 23 4.81 -4.01 0.49
C LEU A 23 5.05 -4.85 1.74
N ARG A 24 6.08 -5.70 1.74
CA ARG A 24 6.29 -6.74 2.76
C ARG A 24 7.66 -6.71 3.41
N GLY A 25 8.53 -5.79 2.99
CA GLY A 25 9.92 -5.73 3.42
C GLY A 25 10.85 -6.65 2.62
N ASP A 26 10.33 -7.76 2.09
CA ASP A 26 11.10 -8.77 1.39
C ASP A 26 10.48 -9.13 0.03
N GLY A 27 11.30 -9.13 -0.99
CA GLY A 27 11.00 -9.66 -2.31
C GLY A 27 11.97 -10.76 -2.71
N PHE A 28 11.47 -11.81 -3.31
CA PHE A 28 12.26 -12.97 -3.70
C PHE A 28 12.06 -13.32 -5.17
N ILE A 29 13.11 -13.81 -5.79
CA ILE A 29 13.06 -14.46 -7.09
C ILE A 29 13.66 -15.86 -6.97
N SER A 30 12.90 -16.88 -7.32
CA SER A 30 13.42 -18.23 -7.51
C SER A 30 13.89 -18.43 -8.94
N LEU A 31 15.01 -19.10 -9.08
CA LEU A 31 15.62 -19.47 -10.35
C LEU A 31 15.37 -20.95 -10.60
N GLY A 32 14.60 -21.27 -11.64
CA GLY A 32 14.51 -22.63 -12.17
C GLY A 32 15.70 -22.92 -13.05
N ILE A 33 16.52 -23.88 -12.65
CA ILE A 33 17.82 -24.15 -13.24
C ILE A 33 17.94 -25.61 -13.62
N THR A 34 18.37 -25.90 -14.85
CA THR A 34 18.78 -27.24 -15.28
C THR A 34 20.31 -27.38 -15.15
N GLN A 35 20.75 -28.42 -14.47
CA GLN A 35 22.15 -28.82 -14.31
C GLN A 35 22.40 -30.16 -14.99
N LYS A 36 23.69 -30.48 -15.28
CA LYS A 36 24.08 -31.75 -15.95
C LYS A 36 23.76 -32.97 -15.09
N ASN A 37 23.99 -32.88 -13.78
CA ASN A 37 23.77 -33.96 -12.83
C ASN A 37 22.45 -33.76 -12.08
N GLN A 38 21.92 -34.83 -11.52
CA GLN A 38 20.75 -34.77 -10.63
C GLN A 38 21.11 -33.97 -9.37
N PHE A 39 20.23 -33.12 -8.93
CA PHE A 39 20.42 -32.24 -7.78
C PHE A 39 19.13 -32.14 -6.96
N GLU A 40 19.28 -31.84 -5.68
CA GLU A 40 18.17 -31.44 -4.80
C GLU A 40 18.06 -29.91 -4.75
N LEU A 41 16.90 -29.41 -4.38
CA LEU A 41 16.70 -27.96 -4.20
C LEU A 41 17.52 -27.39 -3.05
N SER A 42 17.85 -28.24 -2.06
CA SER A 42 18.71 -27.93 -0.93
C SER A 42 20.19 -27.81 -1.30
N ASP A 43 20.59 -28.29 -2.47
CA ASP A 43 21.98 -28.26 -2.89
C ASP A 43 22.38 -26.91 -3.51
N PRO A 44 23.62 -26.44 -3.27
CA PRO A 44 24.13 -25.25 -3.91
C PRO A 44 24.26 -25.42 -5.42
N ILE A 45 24.11 -24.31 -6.16
CA ILE A 45 24.35 -24.30 -7.60
C ILE A 45 25.84 -24.48 -7.86
N LYS A 46 26.17 -25.48 -8.69
CA LYS A 46 27.51 -25.68 -9.21
C LYS A 46 27.64 -24.98 -10.58
N GLU A 47 28.34 -23.87 -10.63
CA GLU A 47 28.44 -23.03 -11.84
C GLU A 47 28.93 -23.81 -13.06
N LYS A 48 29.88 -24.76 -12.86
CA LYS A 48 30.45 -25.60 -13.94
C LYS A 48 29.43 -26.58 -14.53
N GLU A 49 28.38 -26.92 -13.79
CA GLU A 49 27.37 -27.88 -14.21
C GLU A 49 26.10 -27.18 -14.74
N LEU A 50 26.05 -25.84 -14.66
CA LEU A 50 24.92 -25.05 -15.11
C LEU A 50 24.74 -25.13 -16.61
N MET A 51 23.59 -25.62 -17.06
CA MET A 51 23.26 -25.70 -18.48
C MET A 51 22.43 -24.52 -18.94
N ARG A 52 21.32 -24.24 -18.22
CA ARG A 52 20.40 -23.15 -18.57
C ARG A 52 19.54 -22.74 -17.38
N ILE A 53 19.00 -21.54 -17.48
CA ILE A 53 17.93 -21.05 -16.61
C ILE A 53 16.62 -21.26 -17.37
N ASP A 54 15.69 -22.01 -16.79
CA ASP A 54 14.43 -22.39 -17.41
C ASP A 54 13.32 -21.37 -17.13
N TYR A 55 13.27 -20.85 -15.92
CA TYR A 55 12.28 -19.85 -15.51
C TYR A 55 12.79 -18.97 -14.37
N ILE A 56 12.14 -17.83 -14.25
CA ILE A 56 12.34 -16.86 -13.16
C ILE A 56 10.96 -16.60 -12.56
N HIS A 57 10.79 -16.82 -11.26
CA HIS A 57 9.51 -16.61 -10.57
C HIS A 57 9.67 -15.73 -9.35
N ALA A 58 8.93 -14.60 -9.32
CA ALA A 58 8.93 -13.69 -8.17
C ALA A 58 7.86 -14.09 -7.15
N PHE A 59 8.21 -14.02 -5.86
CA PHE A 59 7.31 -14.29 -4.75
C PHE A 59 7.61 -13.39 -3.54
N SER A 60 6.65 -13.27 -2.63
CA SER A 60 6.77 -12.43 -1.44
C SER A 60 7.34 -13.20 -0.25
N GLY A 61 7.86 -12.49 0.74
CA GLY A 61 8.35 -13.03 2.01
C GLY A 61 7.34 -13.88 2.79
N MET A 62 6.03 -13.76 2.49
CA MET A 62 5.00 -14.61 3.11
C MET A 62 5.13 -16.10 2.78
N LYS A 63 5.83 -16.44 1.68
CA LYS A 63 6.08 -17.84 1.33
C LYS A 63 7.30 -18.42 2.03
N VAL A 64 8.14 -17.56 2.60
CA VAL A 64 9.32 -17.98 3.35
C VAL A 64 8.90 -18.19 4.80
N TYR A 65 8.96 -19.43 5.24
CA TYR A 65 8.67 -19.81 6.63
C TYR A 65 9.85 -19.46 7.53
N GLU A 66 11.05 -19.90 7.14
CA GLU A 66 12.25 -19.79 7.94
C GLU A 66 13.49 -19.52 7.09
N PHE A 67 14.43 -18.79 7.68
CA PHE A 67 15.77 -18.55 7.15
C PHE A 67 16.74 -19.45 7.91
N LEU A 68 17.34 -20.41 7.22
CA LEU A 68 18.33 -21.31 7.80
C LEU A 68 19.71 -20.72 7.58
N LEU A 69 20.40 -20.48 8.68
CA LEU A 69 21.73 -19.85 8.69
C LEU A 69 22.84 -20.88 8.62
N ASN A 70 23.99 -20.43 8.17
CA ASN A 70 25.19 -21.23 8.29
C ASN A 70 25.72 -21.12 9.74
N GLU A 71 25.67 -22.23 10.47
CA GLU A 71 26.06 -22.32 11.88
C GLU A 71 27.54 -22.70 12.07
N ASP A 72 28.28 -22.99 11.00
CA ASP A 72 29.69 -23.32 11.09
C ASP A 72 30.51 -22.06 11.37
N MET A 73 30.99 -21.94 12.60
CA MET A 73 31.79 -20.79 13.08
C MET A 73 33.10 -20.58 12.31
N PHE A 74 33.62 -21.63 11.66
CA PHE A 74 34.86 -21.55 10.89
C PHE A 74 34.60 -21.29 9.40
N HIS A 75 33.35 -21.27 8.96
CA HIS A 75 33.02 -21.01 7.58
C HIS A 75 32.96 -19.49 7.31
N PRO A 76 33.53 -19.01 6.17
CA PRO A 76 33.53 -17.57 5.82
C PRO A 76 32.15 -16.94 5.73
N LYS A 77 31.10 -17.75 5.61
CA LYS A 77 29.69 -17.31 5.54
C LYS A 77 28.93 -17.60 6.84
N TYR A 78 29.63 -17.70 7.97
CA TYR A 78 28.99 -17.85 9.27
C TYR A 78 27.93 -16.78 9.50
N GLY A 79 26.74 -17.17 9.98
CA GLY A 79 25.63 -16.26 10.21
C GLY A 79 24.93 -15.73 8.95
N GLN A 80 25.36 -16.11 7.74
CA GLN A 80 24.65 -15.79 6.52
C GLN A 80 23.58 -16.84 6.23
N VAL A 81 22.54 -16.43 5.48
CA VAL A 81 21.46 -17.33 5.07
C VAL A 81 22.01 -18.37 4.10
N GLU A 82 21.95 -19.65 4.48
CA GLU A 82 22.34 -20.77 3.66
C GLU A 82 21.19 -21.31 2.82
N SER A 83 20.01 -21.40 3.41
CA SER A 83 18.82 -21.90 2.72
C SER A 83 17.53 -21.28 3.27
N PHE A 84 16.48 -21.36 2.48
CA PHE A 84 15.17 -20.90 2.82
C PHE A 84 14.21 -22.09 2.94
N GLN A 85 13.35 -22.09 3.95
CA GLN A 85 12.20 -22.98 4.02
C GLN A 85 11.00 -22.27 3.39
N LEU A 86 10.50 -22.84 2.29
CA LEU A 86 9.36 -22.30 1.55
C LEU A 86 8.09 -23.10 1.84
N ASN A 87 7.01 -22.39 2.17
CA ASN A 87 5.70 -23.02 2.33
C ASN A 87 5.09 -23.32 0.95
N ARG A 88 4.72 -24.59 0.74
CA ARG A 88 3.82 -24.98 -0.35
C ARG A 88 2.41 -24.55 0.04
N ARG A 89 1.86 -23.53 -0.60
CA ARG A 89 0.43 -23.28 -0.46
C ARG A 89 -0.36 -24.27 -1.29
N SER A 90 -1.21 -25.06 -0.63
CA SER A 90 -2.32 -25.74 -1.26
C SER A 90 -3.19 -24.72 -2.01
N ARG A 91 -3.66 -25.05 -3.22
CA ARG A 91 -4.81 -24.37 -3.82
C ARG A 91 -6.01 -24.64 -2.89
N VAL A 92 -6.86 -23.62 -2.72
CA VAL A 92 -8.07 -23.74 -1.89
C VAL A 92 -8.80 -25.04 -2.28
N GLY A 93 -8.96 -25.97 -1.32
CA GLY A 93 -9.68 -27.23 -1.52
C GLY A 93 -8.86 -28.45 -1.91
N GLN A 94 -7.53 -28.36 -2.03
CA GLN A 94 -6.67 -29.53 -2.23
C GLN A 94 -5.76 -29.72 -1.03
N GLU A 95 -5.88 -30.87 -0.35
CA GLU A 95 -4.89 -31.33 0.62
C GLU A 95 -3.61 -31.72 -0.14
N ILE A 96 -2.48 -31.14 0.25
CA ILE A 96 -1.18 -31.55 -0.29
C ILE A 96 -0.73 -32.78 0.51
N ALA A 97 -0.71 -33.94 -0.13
CA ALA A 97 -0.07 -35.12 0.43
C ALA A 97 1.45 -34.92 0.38
N GLY A 98 2.09 -34.81 1.54
CA GLY A 98 3.55 -34.68 1.66
C GLY A 98 4.00 -33.50 2.52
N PRO A 99 5.32 -33.29 2.67
CA PRO A 99 5.83 -32.19 3.47
C PRO A 99 5.36 -30.84 2.90
N THR A 100 4.81 -30.01 3.76
CA THR A 100 4.26 -28.70 3.43
C THR A 100 5.34 -27.66 3.16
N GLN A 101 6.61 -28.02 3.33
CA GLN A 101 7.76 -27.10 3.24
C GLN A 101 8.86 -27.72 2.37
N ASP A 102 9.44 -26.89 1.51
CA ASP A 102 10.61 -27.23 0.70
C ASP A 102 11.81 -26.43 1.17
N ARG A 103 12.95 -27.10 1.36
CA ARG A 103 14.22 -26.43 1.61
C ARG A 103 14.88 -26.07 0.27
N VAL A 104 15.20 -24.78 0.09
CA VAL A 104 15.82 -24.27 -1.12
C VAL A 104 17.11 -23.53 -0.75
N HIS A 105 18.23 -23.91 -1.37
CA HIS A 105 19.51 -23.28 -1.11
C HIS A 105 19.53 -21.82 -1.58
N ALA A 106 20.19 -20.94 -0.83
CA ALA A 106 20.24 -19.48 -1.08
C ALA A 106 20.76 -19.13 -2.49
N SER A 107 21.67 -19.93 -3.07
CA SER A 107 22.16 -19.70 -4.44
C SER A 107 21.07 -19.78 -5.52
N ARG A 108 19.90 -20.40 -5.23
CA ARG A 108 18.76 -20.54 -6.16
C ARG A 108 17.74 -19.43 -6.02
N VAL A 109 17.96 -18.53 -5.07
CA VAL A 109 17.01 -17.46 -4.72
C VAL A 109 17.74 -16.13 -4.69
N ILE A 110 17.21 -15.14 -5.38
CA ILE A 110 17.63 -13.76 -5.23
C ILE A 110 16.72 -13.14 -4.18
N HIS A 111 17.29 -12.64 -3.10
CA HIS A 111 16.58 -11.95 -2.01
C HIS A 111 16.87 -10.46 -2.07
N ASP A 112 15.83 -9.66 -2.20
CA ASP A 112 15.87 -8.20 -2.18
C ASP A 112 15.16 -7.71 -0.93
N GLN A 113 15.85 -6.91 -0.13
CA GLN A 113 15.35 -6.41 1.15
C GLN A 113 15.78 -4.97 1.36
N THR A 114 14.92 -4.17 1.94
CA THR A 114 15.20 -2.78 2.27
C THR A 114 15.01 -2.53 3.76
N ARG A 115 15.76 -1.59 4.31
CA ARG A 115 15.68 -1.20 5.74
C ARG A 115 15.92 -2.37 6.71
N ARG A 116 16.82 -3.26 6.36
CA ARG A 116 17.26 -4.31 7.26
C ARG A 116 17.97 -3.70 8.49
N LEU A 117 17.57 -4.09 9.67
CA LEU A 117 18.34 -3.88 10.88
C LEU A 117 19.46 -4.93 10.96
N GLU A 118 20.53 -4.62 11.69
CA GLU A 118 21.80 -5.35 11.65
C GLU A 118 21.64 -6.85 11.92
N ASP A 119 20.76 -7.22 12.85
CA ASP A 119 20.53 -8.60 13.27
C ASP A 119 19.28 -9.25 12.69
N GLU A 120 18.55 -8.56 11.82
CA GLU A 120 17.32 -9.08 11.23
C GLU A 120 17.57 -9.62 9.81
N TYR A 121 16.99 -10.77 9.51
CA TYR A 121 17.05 -11.37 8.16
C TYR A 121 15.89 -10.93 7.27
N ARG A 122 14.89 -10.26 7.84
CA ARG A 122 13.75 -9.70 7.12
C ARG A 122 13.91 -8.19 6.96
N GLY A 123 13.52 -7.69 5.81
CA GLY A 123 13.41 -6.26 5.59
C GLY A 123 12.13 -5.69 6.20
N GLN A 124 12.13 -4.40 6.49
CA GLN A 124 10.94 -3.68 6.97
C GLN A 124 10.11 -3.18 5.78
N PRO A 125 8.78 -3.39 5.81
CA PRO A 125 7.90 -2.87 4.77
C PRO A 125 7.91 -1.35 4.73
N LEU A 126 7.88 -0.78 3.52
CA LEU A 126 7.80 0.67 3.34
C LEU A 126 6.50 1.25 3.92
N LEU A 127 5.42 0.48 3.89
CA LEU A 127 4.10 0.93 4.33
C LEU A 127 3.95 0.98 5.85
N GLU A 128 4.78 0.26 6.61
CA GLU A 128 4.67 0.21 8.06
C GLU A 128 4.77 1.61 8.71
N PRO A 129 5.84 2.41 8.47
CA PRO A 129 5.93 3.75 9.02
C PRO A 129 4.96 4.76 8.37
N LEU A 130 4.29 4.38 7.27
CA LEU A 130 3.36 5.25 6.56
C LEU A 130 1.91 5.07 7.01
N TYR A 131 1.60 3.99 7.71
CA TYR A 131 0.24 3.62 8.05
C TYR A 131 -0.50 4.75 8.78
N ASP A 132 0.12 5.32 9.80
CA ASP A 132 -0.49 6.40 10.59
C ASP A 132 -0.69 7.67 9.74
N ILE A 133 0.29 8.02 8.92
CA ILE A 133 0.22 9.21 8.04
C ILE A 133 -0.90 9.05 7.01
N ILE A 134 -1.02 7.86 6.41
CA ILE A 134 -2.09 7.56 5.45
C ILE A 134 -3.46 7.61 6.13
N THR A 135 -3.58 7.08 7.35
CA THR A 135 -4.83 7.13 8.13
C THR A 135 -5.24 8.57 8.44
N VAL A 136 -4.28 9.42 8.83
CA VAL A 136 -4.53 10.86 9.05
C VAL A 136 -4.97 11.54 7.75
N LEU A 137 -4.31 11.25 6.63
CA LEU A 137 -4.66 11.81 5.33
C LEU A 137 -6.08 11.41 4.92
N ASP A 138 -6.42 10.13 5.01
CA ASP A 138 -7.74 9.61 4.66
C ASP A 138 -8.84 10.24 5.51
N THR A 139 -8.65 10.28 6.83
CA THR A 139 -9.59 10.92 7.76
C THR A 139 -9.74 12.41 7.49
N SER A 140 -8.64 13.10 7.18
CA SER A 140 -8.65 14.53 6.86
C SER A 140 -9.41 14.80 5.55
N LEU A 141 -9.17 14.01 4.51
CA LEU A 141 -9.88 14.14 3.23
C LEU A 141 -11.36 13.87 3.38
N TRP A 142 -11.74 12.85 4.16
CA TRP A 142 -13.12 12.55 4.47
C TRP A 142 -13.80 13.72 5.22
N SER A 143 -13.13 14.28 6.23
CA SER A 143 -13.64 15.42 7.00
C SER A 143 -13.83 16.65 6.12
N VAL A 144 -12.89 16.93 5.21
CA VAL A 144 -13.02 18.01 4.22
C VAL A 144 -14.19 17.74 3.27
N GLY A 145 -14.37 16.50 2.84
CA GLY A 145 -15.50 16.08 2.01
C GLY A 145 -16.83 16.33 2.72
N GLN A 146 -16.95 16.01 4.00
CA GLN A 146 -18.12 16.31 4.80
C GLN A 146 -18.33 17.81 4.99
N MET A 147 -17.29 18.58 5.29
CA MET A 147 -17.38 20.03 5.36
C MET A 147 -17.93 20.65 4.06
N LEU A 148 -17.47 20.16 2.92
CA LEU A 148 -17.97 20.62 1.62
C LEU A 148 -19.43 20.24 1.38
N TYR A 149 -19.85 19.08 1.87
CA TYR A 149 -21.24 18.66 1.82
C TYR A 149 -22.10 19.55 2.71
N ASP A 150 -21.64 19.84 3.93
CA ASP A 150 -22.35 20.69 4.91
C ASP A 150 -22.21 22.21 4.59
N PHE A 151 -21.41 22.56 3.57
CA PHE A 151 -21.19 23.97 3.18
C PHE A 151 -22.49 24.70 2.84
N THR A 152 -23.57 23.97 2.62
CA THR A 152 -24.91 24.49 2.35
C THR A 152 -25.83 24.45 3.57
N PHE A 153 -25.26 24.39 4.79
CA PHE A 153 -26.09 24.39 5.99
C PHE A 153 -26.91 25.68 6.07
N LYS A 154 -28.21 25.54 5.94
CA LYS A 154 -29.15 26.63 5.97
C LYS A 154 -29.83 26.65 7.34
N VAL A 155 -29.81 27.80 7.99
CA VAL A 155 -30.47 27.98 9.28
C VAL A 155 -31.75 28.74 9.03
N TYR A 156 -32.88 28.10 9.30
CA TYR A 156 -34.19 28.70 9.30
C TYR A 156 -34.54 29.11 10.71
N LYS A 157 -34.88 30.38 10.92
CA LYS A 157 -35.28 30.93 12.18
C LYS A 157 -36.71 31.47 12.03
N SER A 158 -37.63 31.03 12.91
CA SER A 158 -38.97 31.55 13.04
C SER A 158 -39.37 31.56 14.51
N ALA A 159 -40.10 32.54 14.92
CA ALA A 159 -40.67 32.63 16.29
C ALA A 159 -41.64 31.48 16.61
N ASP A 160 -42.31 30.95 15.60
CA ASP A 160 -43.28 29.86 15.77
C ASP A 160 -42.63 28.52 16.13
N ILE A 161 -41.33 28.35 15.85
CA ILE A 161 -40.61 27.12 16.16
C ILE A 161 -40.49 26.87 17.67
N GLU A 162 -40.47 27.91 18.49
CA GLU A 162 -40.34 27.76 19.95
C GLU A 162 -41.54 27.02 20.55
N GLY A 163 -42.75 27.21 20.01
CA GLY A 163 -43.99 26.57 20.47
C GLY A 163 -44.26 25.17 19.87
N MET A 164 -43.51 24.75 18.88
CA MET A 164 -43.72 23.47 18.17
C MET A 164 -43.25 22.25 18.97
N GLY A 165 -44.00 21.14 18.85
CA GLY A 165 -43.64 19.84 19.37
C GLY A 165 -42.39 19.24 18.67
N LYS A 166 -41.78 18.20 19.28
CA LYS A 166 -40.60 17.55 18.68
C LYS A 166 -40.87 16.90 17.32
N GLU A 167 -42.10 16.38 17.14
CA GLU A 167 -42.48 15.73 15.87
C GLU A 167 -42.72 16.75 14.78
N ASP A 168 -43.41 17.85 15.08
CA ASP A 168 -43.67 18.95 14.15
C ASP A 168 -42.36 19.60 13.68
N LYS A 169 -41.37 19.74 14.57
CA LYS A 169 -40.03 20.22 14.24
C LYS A 169 -39.28 19.26 13.27
N ARG A 170 -39.48 17.96 13.45
CA ARG A 170 -38.89 16.94 12.55
C ARG A 170 -39.52 16.98 11.15
N GLU A 171 -40.85 17.09 11.12
CA GLU A 171 -41.62 17.18 9.88
C GLU A 171 -41.25 18.44 9.09
N LEU A 172 -41.20 19.59 9.76
CA LEU A 172 -40.72 20.84 9.19
C LEU A 172 -39.32 20.77 8.65
N SER A 173 -38.38 20.14 9.40
CA SER A 173 -37.01 19.95 8.97
C SER A 173 -36.91 19.08 7.73
N THR A 174 -37.72 18.01 7.63
CA THR A 174 -37.78 17.12 6.49
C THR A 174 -38.34 17.83 5.26
N LEU A 175 -39.42 18.57 5.42
CA LEU A 175 -40.05 19.35 4.37
C LEU A 175 -39.11 20.42 3.81
N MET A 176 -38.44 21.18 4.70
CA MET A 176 -37.46 22.19 4.33
C MET A 176 -36.24 21.54 3.62
N GLY A 177 -35.77 20.39 4.11
CA GLY A 177 -34.70 19.64 3.45
C GLY A 177 -35.03 19.20 2.03
N PHE A 178 -36.28 18.82 1.79
CA PHE A 178 -36.80 18.47 0.47
C PHE A 178 -36.90 19.69 -0.45
N MET A 179 -37.50 20.78 0.03
CA MET A 179 -37.64 22.03 -0.74
C MET A 179 -36.29 22.60 -1.17
N PHE A 180 -35.30 22.60 -0.27
CA PHE A 180 -33.97 23.12 -0.58
C PHE A 180 -33.19 22.24 -1.56
N ARG A 181 -33.50 20.96 -1.65
CA ARG A 181 -32.88 20.06 -2.63
C ARG A 181 -33.51 20.19 -4.03
N THR A 182 -34.80 20.37 -4.08
CA THR A 182 -35.58 20.25 -5.32
C THR A 182 -35.74 21.58 -6.04
N GLU A 183 -35.98 22.67 -5.33
CA GLU A 183 -36.42 23.92 -5.94
C GLU A 183 -35.42 25.08 -5.77
N ALA A 184 -34.44 24.97 -4.92
CA ALA A 184 -33.42 25.99 -4.60
C ALA A 184 -34.03 27.36 -4.17
N LEU A 185 -35.39 27.46 -4.07
CA LEU A 185 -36.16 28.63 -3.69
C LEU A 185 -36.86 28.36 -2.38
N ALA A 186 -36.74 29.26 -1.40
CA ALA A 186 -37.50 29.22 -0.16
C ALA A 186 -38.36 30.47 -0.05
N LEU A 187 -39.67 30.25 0.14
CA LEU A 187 -40.61 31.32 0.51
C LEU A 187 -40.59 31.42 2.03
N ILE A 188 -40.21 32.59 2.55
CA ILE A 188 -40.13 32.88 3.99
C ILE A 188 -41.07 34.02 4.34
N GLY A 189 -41.65 33.92 5.52
CA GLY A 189 -42.55 34.96 6.06
C GLY A 189 -41.79 36.23 6.47
N LYS A 190 -42.54 37.29 6.77
CA LYS A 190 -41.97 38.62 7.07
C LYS A 190 -41.04 38.62 8.29
N ASP A 191 -41.28 37.75 9.26
CA ASP A 191 -40.53 37.66 10.53
C ASP A 191 -39.60 36.44 10.56
N GLU A 192 -39.40 35.78 9.42
CA GLU A 192 -38.58 34.61 9.28
C GLU A 192 -37.25 34.97 8.64
N GLN A 193 -36.18 34.32 9.08
CA GLN A 193 -34.83 34.52 8.53
C GLN A 193 -34.23 33.21 8.07
N LEU A 194 -33.75 33.19 6.86
CA LEU A 194 -32.92 32.13 6.30
C LEU A 194 -31.47 32.64 6.19
N THR A 195 -30.61 32.09 7.03
CA THR A 195 -29.20 32.47 7.02
C THR A 195 -28.35 31.32 6.51
N LYS A 196 -27.49 31.57 5.53
CA LYS A 196 -26.49 30.62 5.09
C LYS A 196 -25.26 30.81 5.96
N GLN A 197 -24.96 29.82 6.77
CA GLN A 197 -23.74 29.83 7.57
C GLN A 197 -22.60 29.20 6.71
N SER A 198 -21.63 30.01 6.33
CA SER A 198 -20.47 29.52 5.60
C SER A 198 -19.41 29.04 6.58
N THR A 199 -18.92 27.85 6.36
CA THR A 199 -17.76 27.32 7.09
C THR A 199 -16.49 27.93 6.53
N VAL A 200 -15.60 28.41 7.41
CA VAL A 200 -14.33 28.97 7.01
C VAL A 200 -13.40 27.83 6.59
N THR A 201 -13.04 27.79 5.31
CA THR A 201 -12.14 26.75 4.73
C THR A 201 -10.69 27.23 4.58
N THR A 202 -10.39 28.43 5.12
CA THR A 202 -9.04 28.99 5.09
C THR A 202 -8.07 28.12 5.86
N GLY A 203 -6.92 27.76 5.25
CA GLY A 203 -5.88 26.95 5.87
C GLY A 203 -6.03 25.43 5.68
N ILE A 204 -7.18 24.92 5.23
CA ILE A 204 -7.34 23.47 4.97
C ILE A 204 -6.32 22.98 3.94
N LYS A 205 -6.07 23.76 2.89
CA LYS A 205 -5.10 23.43 1.86
C LYS A 205 -3.69 23.28 2.44
N ASP A 206 -3.30 24.19 3.31
CA ASP A 206 -1.96 24.20 3.91
C ASP A 206 -1.77 23.00 4.85
N LEU A 207 -2.81 22.65 5.62
CA LEU A 207 -2.80 21.45 6.47
C LEU A 207 -2.69 20.17 5.65
N LEU A 208 -3.47 20.04 4.56
CA LEU A 208 -3.38 18.89 3.68
C LEU A 208 -2.02 18.83 2.98
N ASP A 209 -1.47 19.95 2.55
CA ASP A 209 -0.15 20.02 1.94
C ASP A 209 0.95 19.61 2.92
N TYR A 210 0.83 19.95 4.20
CA TYR A 210 1.73 19.48 5.25
C TYR A 210 1.69 17.94 5.40
N VAL A 211 0.50 17.32 5.40
CA VAL A 211 0.40 15.86 5.47
C VAL A 211 1.03 15.20 4.24
N TRP A 212 0.85 15.80 3.04
CA TRP A 212 1.51 15.33 1.83
C TRP A 212 3.04 15.46 1.91
N ASP A 213 3.56 16.50 2.53
CA ASP A 213 5.00 16.68 2.74
C ASP A 213 5.55 15.65 3.74
N MET A 214 4.81 15.33 4.81
CA MET A 214 5.16 14.24 5.71
C MET A 214 5.21 12.89 4.99
N LEU A 215 4.22 12.61 4.13
CA LEU A 215 4.17 11.38 3.33
C LEU A 215 5.36 11.30 2.36
N ALA A 216 5.69 12.41 1.70
CA ALA A 216 6.85 12.49 0.81
C ALA A 216 8.17 12.25 1.56
N GLY A 217 8.33 12.85 2.74
CA GLY A 217 9.50 12.65 3.60
C GLY A 217 9.64 11.20 4.05
N ALA A 218 8.57 10.58 4.51
CA ALA A 218 8.58 9.21 5.01
C ALA A 218 8.83 8.17 3.90
N THR A 219 8.29 8.41 2.68
CA THR A 219 8.53 7.54 1.51
C THR A 219 9.88 7.78 0.86
N ARG A 220 10.52 8.93 1.11
CA ARG A 220 11.67 9.45 0.36
C ARG A 220 11.40 9.60 -1.14
N MET A 221 10.15 9.86 -1.49
CA MET A 221 9.72 10.11 -2.87
C MET A 221 9.31 11.57 -3.03
N PRO A 222 9.61 12.20 -4.17
CA PRO A 222 9.13 13.55 -4.45
C PRO A 222 7.59 13.63 -4.39
N LYS A 223 7.07 14.71 -3.80
CA LYS A 223 5.62 14.97 -3.68
C LYS A 223 4.88 14.89 -5.02
N THR A 224 5.53 15.32 -6.10
CA THR A 224 5.00 15.26 -7.47
C THR A 224 4.76 13.82 -7.94
N VAL A 225 5.66 12.88 -7.57
CA VAL A 225 5.52 11.46 -7.91
C VAL A 225 4.36 10.84 -7.14
N ILE A 226 4.23 11.16 -5.84
CA ILE A 226 3.17 10.60 -4.99
C ILE A 226 1.79 11.11 -5.40
N LYS A 227 1.68 12.42 -5.70
CA LYS A 227 0.44 13.04 -6.16
C LYS A 227 0.12 12.73 -7.62
N GLY A 228 1.03 12.12 -8.37
CA GLY A 228 0.87 11.92 -9.82
C GLY A 228 0.82 13.24 -10.61
N GLN A 229 1.35 14.31 -10.05
CA GLN A 229 1.43 15.59 -10.75
C GLN A 229 2.63 15.55 -11.68
N GLU A 230 2.42 15.90 -12.94
CA GLU A 230 3.55 16.18 -13.83
C GLU A 230 4.36 17.34 -13.22
N ALA A 231 5.69 17.17 -13.18
CA ALA A 231 6.57 18.27 -12.87
C ALA A 231 6.20 19.39 -13.84
N GLY A 232 5.71 20.51 -13.30
CA GLY A 232 5.29 21.63 -14.13
C GLY A 232 6.35 21.88 -15.19
N THR A 233 5.91 22.02 -16.42
CA THR A 233 6.76 22.16 -17.61
C THR A 233 7.92 23.09 -17.31
N ILE A 234 9.13 22.62 -17.56
CA ILE A 234 10.36 23.41 -17.60
C ILE A 234 10.27 24.60 -18.62
N ALA A 235 9.13 24.79 -19.23
CA ALA A 235 8.82 25.87 -20.17
C ALA A 235 8.34 27.16 -19.48
N GLY A 236 8.92 27.49 -18.35
CA GLY A 236 8.61 28.70 -17.57
C GLY A 236 9.79 29.25 -16.77
N ALA A 237 11.02 28.93 -17.16
CA ALA A 237 12.21 29.55 -16.63
C ALA A 237 12.92 30.31 -17.74
#